data_ae1485d86d4744be3690790a99601b6a
#
_entry.id   ae1485d86d4744be3690790a99601b6a
#
_cell.length_a   1.000
_cell.length_b   1.000
_cell.length_c   1.000
_cell.angle_alpha   90.00
_cell.angle_beta   90.00
_cell.angle_gamma   90.00
#
_symmetry.space_group_name_H-M   'P 1'
#
loop_
_entity.id
_entity.type
_entity.pdbx_description
1 polymer ?
#
loop_
_entity_poly.entity_id
_entity_poly.type
_entity_poly.pdbx_seq_one_letter_code
_entity_poly.pdbx_strand_id
1 'polypeptide(L)'
;YKRQFKEVAPQFYPKDKKGRLSITDCLSKNQEIIVQVEKEERGNKGAALTTFVSLAGRFLVLMPNNPKAQGISRRLNPSERDTLKQKVSALNIPEEMGIIVRTAGEGKELTELEWDLDYLLKVWDAILEANLQKNGPFLIYKESDVIIRSLRDYVREDVDEVWIDTQEAYDQAIEFV
;
A
#
# COMPACT_ATOMS: atom_id res chain seq x y z
N TYR A 1 -14.28 9.06 -19.06
CA TYR A 1 -14.92 9.90 -18.02
C TYR A 1 -15.41 9.11 -16.80
N LYS A 2 -15.90 7.86 -16.94
CA LYS A 2 -16.32 7.03 -15.79
C LYS A 2 -15.17 6.42 -14.96
N ARG A 3 -13.93 6.37 -15.49
CA ARG A 3 -12.76 5.78 -14.80
C ARG A 3 -12.09 6.75 -13.82
N GLN A 4 -12.07 8.03 -14.11
CA GLN A 4 -11.40 9.06 -13.30
C GLN A 4 -11.96 9.20 -11.87
N PHE A 5 -13.24 8.85 -11.68
CA PHE A 5 -13.90 8.97 -10.38
C PHE A 5 -13.52 7.92 -9.36
N LYS A 6 -12.98 6.77 -9.81
CA LYS A 6 -12.53 5.69 -8.91
C LYS A 6 -11.15 5.97 -8.31
N GLU A 7 -10.48 7.01 -8.79
CA GLU A 7 -9.09 7.33 -8.49
C GLU A 7 -8.95 8.45 -7.46
N VAL A 8 -10.06 9.02 -6.99
CA VAL A 8 -10.06 10.08 -5.98
C VAL A 8 -10.53 9.52 -4.64
N ALA A 9 -9.67 9.58 -3.63
CA ALA A 9 -9.95 9.06 -2.30
C ALA A 9 -11.10 9.82 -1.61
N PRO A 10 -11.90 9.16 -0.75
CA PRO A 10 -13.09 9.74 -0.10
C PRO A 10 -12.82 11.01 0.71
N GLN A 11 -11.61 11.19 1.23
CA GLN A 11 -11.20 12.39 1.97
C GLN A 11 -11.35 13.69 1.16
N PHE A 12 -11.33 13.59 -0.17
CA PHE A 12 -11.51 14.74 -1.08
C PHE A 12 -12.97 14.95 -1.50
N TYR A 13 -13.91 14.13 -1.02
CA TYR A 13 -15.31 14.29 -1.39
C TYR A 13 -15.94 15.47 -0.63
N PRO A 14 -16.69 16.36 -1.32
CA PRO A 14 -17.41 17.44 -0.66
C PRO A 14 -18.49 16.88 0.25
N LYS A 15 -18.57 17.37 1.49
CA LYS A 15 -19.51 16.89 2.51
C LYS A 15 -20.97 17.18 2.16
N ASP A 16 -21.21 18.26 1.40
CA ASP A 16 -22.55 18.81 1.18
C ASP A 16 -23.17 18.42 -0.17
N LYS A 17 -22.44 17.73 -1.04
CA LYS A 17 -22.89 17.40 -2.39
C LYS A 17 -23.37 15.97 -2.50
N LYS A 18 -24.67 15.78 -2.67
CA LYS A 18 -25.28 14.46 -2.95
C LYS A 18 -25.37 14.24 -4.46
N GLY A 19 -25.08 13.03 -4.93
CA GLY A 19 -25.23 12.63 -6.32
C GLY A 19 -23.90 12.36 -7.03
N ARG A 20 -23.89 12.48 -8.37
CA ARG A 20 -22.71 12.22 -9.19
C ARG A 20 -21.73 13.39 -9.11
N LEU A 21 -20.60 13.14 -8.48
CA LEU A 21 -19.52 14.12 -8.33
C LEU A 21 -18.65 14.19 -9.62
N SER A 22 -18.04 15.31 -9.92
CA SER A 22 -16.99 15.49 -10.93
C SER A 22 -15.64 15.64 -10.23
N ILE A 23 -14.53 15.46 -10.94
CA ILE A 23 -13.18 15.67 -10.35
C ILE A 23 -13.02 17.11 -9.84
N THR A 24 -13.62 18.08 -10.50
CA THR A 24 -13.62 19.49 -10.11
C THR A 24 -14.45 19.78 -8.85
N ASP A 25 -15.30 18.86 -8.45
CA ASP A 25 -16.03 18.93 -7.18
C ASP A 25 -15.16 18.47 -6.01
N CYS A 26 -14.17 17.62 -6.29
CA CYS A 26 -13.31 16.97 -5.31
C CYS A 26 -11.97 17.68 -5.15
N LEU A 27 -11.41 18.20 -6.24
CA LEU A 27 -10.08 18.79 -6.29
C LEU A 27 -10.12 20.20 -6.86
N SER A 28 -9.35 21.10 -6.26
CA SER A 28 -9.20 22.49 -6.69
C SER A 28 -7.93 22.66 -7.52
N LYS A 29 -7.93 23.67 -8.41
CA LYS A 29 -6.72 24.05 -9.16
C LYS A 29 -5.63 24.51 -8.17
N ASN A 30 -4.39 24.07 -8.40
CA ASN A 30 -3.21 24.32 -7.57
C ASN A 30 -3.28 23.72 -6.14
N GLN A 31 -4.18 22.78 -5.91
CA GLN A 31 -4.20 22.00 -4.67
C GLN A 31 -3.07 20.98 -4.70
N GLU A 32 -2.25 20.96 -3.64
CA GLU A 32 -1.24 19.93 -3.43
C GLU A 32 -1.90 18.66 -2.85
N ILE A 33 -1.59 17.52 -3.41
CA ILE A 33 -2.14 16.24 -3.01
C ILE A 33 -1.07 15.15 -3.12
N ILE A 34 -1.14 14.17 -2.23
CA ILE A 34 -0.34 12.94 -2.35
C ILE A 34 -0.99 12.07 -3.41
N VAL A 35 -0.18 11.62 -4.36
CA VAL A 35 -0.59 10.69 -5.41
C VAL A 35 0.39 9.51 -5.49
N GLN A 36 -0.13 8.34 -5.79
CA GLN A 36 0.66 7.16 -6.13
C GLN A 36 0.68 6.96 -7.64
N VAL A 37 1.83 6.64 -8.18
CA VAL A 37 1.97 6.24 -9.58
C VAL A 37 1.57 4.77 -9.71
N GLU A 38 0.43 4.51 -10.34
CA GLU A 38 -0.02 3.13 -10.62
C GLU A 38 0.67 2.53 -11.84
N LYS A 39 0.94 3.37 -12.83
CA LYS A 39 1.60 2.98 -14.08
C LYS A 39 2.49 4.11 -14.54
N GLU A 40 3.69 3.75 -14.90
CA GLU A 40 4.64 4.64 -15.55
C GLU A 40 4.14 5.09 -16.92
N GLU A 41 4.68 6.19 -17.42
CA GLU A 41 4.42 6.65 -18.78
C GLU A 41 4.89 5.61 -19.80
N ARG A 42 4.12 5.48 -20.86
CA ARG A 42 4.45 4.55 -21.95
C ARG A 42 4.11 5.16 -23.30
N GLY A 43 5.13 5.42 -24.11
CA GLY A 43 4.98 6.09 -25.41
C GLY A 43 4.34 7.47 -25.23
N ASN A 44 3.21 7.71 -25.89
CA ASN A 44 2.47 8.98 -25.82
C ASN A 44 1.45 9.05 -24.67
N LYS A 45 1.43 8.05 -23.79
CA LYS A 45 0.52 8.03 -22.61
C LYS A 45 1.29 8.44 -21.37
N GLY A 46 0.85 9.50 -20.71
CA GLY A 46 1.37 9.90 -19.41
C GLY A 46 1.12 8.87 -18.33
N ALA A 47 1.81 9.00 -17.21
CA ALA A 47 1.66 8.15 -16.04
C ALA A 47 0.21 8.11 -15.53
N ALA A 48 -0.23 6.95 -15.03
CA ALA A 48 -1.51 6.83 -14.34
C ALA A 48 -1.30 7.10 -12.86
N LEU A 49 -2.01 8.09 -12.34
CA LEU A 49 -1.94 8.52 -10.95
C LEU A 49 -3.24 8.22 -10.23
N THR A 50 -3.14 7.88 -8.94
CA THR A 50 -4.28 7.73 -8.05
C THR A 50 -4.02 8.42 -6.72
N THR A 51 -5.07 8.90 -6.06
CA THR A 51 -4.99 9.40 -4.70
C THR A 51 -5.19 8.30 -3.65
N PHE A 52 -5.59 7.10 -4.06
CA PHE A 52 -5.61 5.94 -3.19
C PHE A 52 -4.19 5.41 -3.04
N VAL A 53 -3.67 5.50 -1.83
CA VAL A 53 -2.34 4.96 -1.51
C VAL A 53 -2.46 3.50 -1.10
N SER A 54 -1.54 2.68 -1.58
CA SER A 54 -1.40 1.28 -1.17
C SER A 54 0.05 0.99 -0.83
N LEU A 55 0.30 0.51 0.38
CA LEU A 55 1.62 0.16 0.88
C LEU A 55 1.68 -1.36 1.05
N ALA A 56 2.61 -2.00 0.36
CA ALA A 56 2.74 -3.45 0.38
C ALA A 56 3.75 -3.90 1.43
N GLY A 57 3.27 -4.58 2.46
CA GLY A 57 4.07 -5.32 3.42
C GLY A 57 4.36 -6.75 2.94
N ARG A 58 4.87 -7.55 3.84
CA ARG A 58 5.14 -8.98 3.59
C ARG A 58 3.86 -9.78 3.47
N PHE A 59 2.95 -9.62 4.41
CA PHE A 59 1.70 -10.39 4.54
C PHE A 59 0.47 -9.56 4.24
N LEU A 60 0.56 -8.25 4.39
CA LEU A 60 -0.54 -7.30 4.29
C LEU A 60 -0.30 -6.27 3.19
N VAL A 61 -1.38 -5.67 2.71
CA VAL A 61 -1.35 -4.41 1.96
C VAL A 61 -2.20 -3.42 2.75
N LEU A 62 -1.59 -2.32 3.20
CA LEU A 62 -2.29 -1.24 3.87
C LEU A 62 -2.82 -0.24 2.85
N MET A 63 -4.07 0.15 2.99
CA MET A 63 -4.75 1.18 2.21
C MET A 63 -5.10 2.35 3.13
N PRO A 64 -4.16 3.30 3.38
CA PRO A 64 -4.30 4.30 4.45
C PRO A 64 -5.51 5.22 4.32
N ASN A 65 -6.02 5.41 3.12
CA ASN A 65 -7.13 6.32 2.83
C ASN A 65 -8.29 5.63 2.10
N ASN A 66 -8.44 4.32 2.30
CA ASN A 66 -9.52 3.54 1.70
C ASN A 66 -10.07 2.48 2.67
N PRO A 67 -10.89 2.86 3.65
CA PRO A 67 -11.44 1.93 4.66
C PRO A 67 -12.33 0.83 4.05
N LYS A 68 -12.80 1.00 2.83
CA LYS A 68 -13.60 0.00 2.11
C LYS A 68 -12.76 -1.08 1.44
N ALA A 69 -11.46 -0.87 1.32
CA ALA A 69 -10.53 -1.85 0.75
C ALA A 69 -10.20 -2.91 1.79
N GLN A 70 -11.11 -3.84 1.99
CA GLN A 70 -10.91 -4.99 2.88
C GLN A 70 -10.99 -6.27 2.05
N GLY A 71 -10.05 -7.18 2.28
CA GLY A 71 -10.05 -8.42 1.54
C GLY A 71 -8.98 -9.40 1.99
N ILE A 72 -9.17 -10.63 1.56
CA ILE A 72 -8.21 -11.72 1.72
C ILE A 72 -7.99 -12.32 0.34
N SER A 73 -6.76 -12.67 0.02
CA SER A 73 -6.39 -13.24 -1.28
C SER A 73 -7.35 -14.35 -1.71
N ARG A 74 -7.85 -14.26 -2.95
CA ARG A 74 -8.74 -15.27 -3.54
C ARG A 74 -8.02 -16.58 -3.89
N ARG A 75 -6.69 -16.59 -3.82
CA ARG A 75 -5.87 -17.78 -4.09
C ARG A 75 -5.84 -18.75 -2.90
N LEU A 76 -6.22 -18.28 -1.71
CA LEU A 76 -6.32 -19.10 -0.51
C LEU A 76 -7.61 -19.93 -0.51
N ASN A 77 -7.53 -21.11 0.09
CA ASN A 77 -8.71 -21.95 0.25
C ASN A 77 -9.72 -21.34 1.24
N PRO A 78 -10.99 -21.77 1.22
CA PRO A 78 -12.03 -21.18 2.06
C PRO A 78 -11.74 -21.26 3.56
N SER A 79 -11.22 -22.38 4.07
CA SER A 79 -10.93 -22.57 5.49
C SER A 79 -9.85 -21.63 5.99
N GLU A 80 -8.77 -21.47 5.22
CA GLU A 80 -7.69 -20.50 5.52
C GLU A 80 -8.19 -19.06 5.53
N ARG A 81 -9.07 -18.73 4.58
CA ARG A 81 -9.65 -17.37 4.51
C ARG A 81 -10.50 -17.06 5.74
N ASP A 82 -11.24 -18.01 6.25
CA ASP A 82 -12.06 -17.81 7.45
C ASP A 82 -11.17 -17.66 8.70
N THR A 83 -10.11 -18.44 8.83
CA THR A 83 -9.10 -18.29 9.90
C THR A 83 -8.43 -16.91 9.84
N LEU A 84 -7.95 -16.50 8.67
CA LEU A 84 -7.34 -15.19 8.50
C LEU A 84 -8.31 -14.05 8.75
N LYS A 85 -9.58 -14.20 8.40
CA LYS A 85 -10.61 -13.19 8.69
C LYS A 85 -10.77 -12.94 10.19
N GLN A 86 -10.71 -14.00 11.01
CA GLN A 86 -10.74 -13.88 12.47
C GLN A 86 -9.49 -13.15 12.99
N LYS A 87 -8.28 -13.55 12.50
CA LYS A 87 -7.02 -12.89 12.88
C LYS A 87 -7.03 -11.40 12.48
N VAL A 88 -7.45 -11.06 11.27
CA VAL A 88 -7.54 -9.66 10.81
C VAL A 88 -8.54 -8.84 11.63
N SER A 89 -9.63 -9.44 12.09
CA SER A 89 -10.61 -8.77 12.95
C SER A 89 -10.05 -8.42 14.34
N ALA A 90 -8.97 -9.07 14.76
CA ALA A 90 -8.26 -8.79 16.00
C ALA A 90 -7.15 -7.75 15.86
N LEU A 91 -6.76 -7.41 14.63
CA LEU A 91 -5.78 -6.35 14.38
C LEU A 91 -6.35 -4.97 14.73
N ASN A 92 -5.53 -4.12 15.33
CA ASN A 92 -5.89 -2.74 15.63
C ASN A 92 -5.68 -1.84 14.41
N ILE A 93 -6.61 -1.91 13.45
CA ILE A 93 -6.56 -1.13 12.21
C ILE A 93 -7.29 0.19 12.43
N PRO A 94 -6.69 1.36 12.13
CA PRO A 94 -7.38 2.65 12.17
C PRO A 94 -8.64 2.67 11.28
N GLU A 95 -9.72 3.32 11.74
CA GLU A 95 -11.05 3.30 11.09
C GLU A 95 -11.05 3.79 9.64
N GLU A 96 -10.17 4.74 9.31
CA GLU A 96 -10.02 5.30 7.96
C GLU A 96 -9.18 4.44 7.02
N MET A 97 -8.59 3.35 7.50
CA MET A 97 -7.69 2.49 6.74
C MET A 97 -8.33 1.16 6.37
N GLY A 98 -7.94 0.65 5.22
CA GLY A 98 -8.30 -0.69 4.77
C GLY A 98 -7.09 -1.61 4.74
N ILE A 99 -7.34 -2.91 4.82
CA ILE A 99 -6.31 -3.93 4.75
C ILE A 99 -6.70 -5.05 3.80
N ILE A 100 -5.71 -5.53 3.05
CA ILE A 100 -5.83 -6.71 2.21
C ILE A 100 -4.76 -7.71 2.64
N VAL A 101 -5.17 -8.95 2.96
CA VAL A 101 -4.22 -10.03 3.26
C VAL A 101 -3.72 -10.66 1.97
N ARG A 102 -2.41 -10.71 1.83
CA ARG A 102 -1.71 -11.34 0.70
C ARG A 102 -1.71 -12.86 0.85
N THR A 103 -1.39 -13.56 -0.23
CA THR A 103 -1.22 -15.03 -0.21
C THR A 103 -0.12 -15.46 0.78
N ALA A 104 0.93 -14.67 0.92
CA ALA A 104 2.02 -14.92 1.87
C ALA A 104 1.59 -14.87 3.36
N GLY A 105 0.40 -14.35 3.66
CA GLY A 105 -0.17 -14.38 5.00
C GLY A 105 -0.82 -15.72 5.37
N GLU A 106 -0.81 -16.72 4.47
CA GLU A 106 -1.29 -18.08 4.75
C GLU A 106 -0.51 -18.70 5.90
N GLY A 107 -1.23 -19.27 6.88
CA GLY A 107 -0.63 -19.94 8.03
C GLY A 107 0.05 -19.04 9.05
N LYS A 108 0.09 -17.71 8.82
CA LYS A 108 0.79 -16.77 9.70
C LYS A 108 0.03 -16.52 11.01
N GLU A 109 0.78 -16.33 12.09
CA GLU A 109 0.22 -16.03 13.38
C GLU A 109 -0.19 -14.54 13.48
N LEU A 110 -1.06 -14.24 14.47
CA LEU A 110 -1.54 -12.89 14.68
C LEU A 110 -0.38 -11.89 14.90
N THR A 111 0.60 -12.28 15.69
CA THR A 111 1.79 -11.48 16.00
C THR A 111 2.61 -11.10 14.77
N GLU A 112 2.73 -12.01 13.80
CA GLU A 112 3.43 -11.72 12.53
C GLU A 112 2.66 -10.70 11.68
N LEU A 113 1.33 -10.80 11.67
CA LEU A 113 0.46 -9.83 11.00
C LEU A 113 0.48 -8.47 11.70
N GLU A 114 0.54 -8.44 13.04
CA GLU A 114 0.69 -7.20 13.82
C GLU A 114 2.01 -6.49 13.51
N TRP A 115 3.13 -7.21 13.44
CA TRP A 115 4.42 -6.60 13.09
C TRP A 115 4.43 -6.02 11.67
N ASP A 116 3.84 -6.72 10.71
CA ASP A 116 3.73 -6.21 9.34
C ASP A 116 2.82 -4.97 9.27
N LEU A 117 1.73 -4.95 10.03
CA LEU A 117 0.86 -3.78 10.16
C LEU A 117 1.60 -2.59 10.78
N ASP A 118 2.30 -2.80 11.90
CA ASP A 118 3.07 -1.75 12.59
C ASP A 118 4.14 -1.14 11.69
N TYR A 119 4.83 -1.97 10.91
CA TYR A 119 5.77 -1.50 9.91
C TYR A 119 5.09 -0.61 8.87
N LEU A 120 3.95 -1.05 8.33
CA LEU A 120 3.22 -0.28 7.31
C LEU A 120 2.66 1.04 7.85
N LEU A 121 2.22 1.07 9.10
CA LEU A 121 1.79 2.30 9.77
C LEU A 121 2.95 3.29 9.93
N LYS A 122 4.13 2.82 10.36
CA LYS A 122 5.34 3.66 10.45
C LYS A 122 5.76 4.23 9.09
N VAL A 123 5.69 3.42 8.02
CA VAL A 123 5.96 3.89 6.65
C VAL A 123 4.97 4.99 6.25
N TRP A 124 3.69 4.81 6.57
CA TRP A 124 2.67 5.81 6.28
C TRP A 124 2.90 7.12 7.05
N ASP A 125 3.23 7.04 8.33
CA ASP A 125 3.54 8.21 9.15
C ASP A 125 4.76 8.97 8.61
N ALA A 126 5.81 8.24 8.19
CA ALA A 126 6.99 8.85 7.56
C ALA A 126 6.65 9.55 6.23
N ILE A 127 5.72 8.99 5.43
CA ILE A 127 5.23 9.63 4.19
C ILE A 127 4.49 10.94 4.53
N LEU A 128 3.63 10.93 5.54
CA LEU A 128 2.90 12.13 5.96
C LEU A 128 3.84 13.21 6.49
N GLU A 129 4.82 12.82 7.29
CA GLU A 129 5.84 13.76 7.81
C GLU A 129 6.66 14.37 6.67
N ALA A 130 7.15 13.56 5.73
CA ALA A 130 7.90 14.04 4.58
C ALA A 130 7.09 15.01 3.71
N ASN A 131 5.78 14.78 3.57
CA ASN A 131 4.89 15.68 2.83
C ASN A 131 4.80 17.09 3.45
N LEU A 132 5.02 17.23 4.75
CA LEU A 132 5.00 18.51 5.44
C LEU A 132 6.31 19.31 5.29
N GLN A 133 7.41 18.67 4.88
CA GLN A 133 8.73 19.29 4.84
C GLN A 133 9.00 20.12 3.58
N LYS A 134 8.28 19.87 2.49
CA LYS A 134 8.51 20.51 1.19
C LYS A 134 7.20 20.76 0.46
N ASN A 135 7.18 21.84 -0.32
CA ASN A 135 6.11 22.08 -1.29
C ASN A 135 6.32 21.17 -2.54
N GLY A 136 5.21 20.67 -3.08
CA GLY A 136 5.26 19.78 -4.25
C GLY A 136 5.62 20.50 -5.57
N PRO A 137 5.92 19.77 -6.62
CA PRO A 137 5.98 18.30 -6.66
C PRO A 137 7.35 17.75 -6.30
N PHE A 138 7.42 16.70 -5.49
CA PHE A 138 8.64 15.95 -5.19
C PHE A 138 8.33 14.48 -4.91
N LEU A 139 9.33 13.61 -5.05
CA LEU A 139 9.21 12.18 -4.70
C LEU A 139 9.28 12.04 -3.18
N ILE A 140 8.16 11.62 -2.57
CA ILE A 140 8.07 11.40 -1.11
C ILE A 140 8.62 10.02 -0.75
N TYR A 141 8.13 8.99 -1.45
CA TYR A 141 8.43 7.59 -1.18
C TYR A 141 8.49 6.81 -2.49
N LYS A 142 9.46 5.95 -2.61
CA LYS A 142 9.56 4.98 -3.69
C LYS A 142 9.57 3.60 -3.04
N GLU A 143 8.63 2.75 -3.45
CA GLU A 143 8.66 1.36 -3.03
C GLU A 143 10.02 0.76 -3.38
N SER A 144 10.58 0.04 -2.44
CA SER A 144 11.94 -0.49 -2.47
C SER A 144 12.32 -1.11 -3.80
N ASP A 145 13.60 -1.09 -4.09
CA ASP A 145 14.24 -1.72 -5.23
C ASP A 145 13.75 -3.17 -5.44
N VAL A 146 13.97 -3.68 -6.64
CA VAL A 146 13.64 -5.06 -7.05
C VAL A 146 14.19 -6.10 -6.07
N ILE A 147 15.35 -5.83 -5.47
CA ILE A 147 16.00 -6.69 -4.48
C ILE A 147 15.12 -6.84 -3.24
N ILE A 148 14.74 -5.73 -2.62
CA ILE A 148 13.89 -5.73 -1.42
C ILE A 148 12.53 -6.35 -1.70
N ARG A 149 11.94 -6.08 -2.88
CA ARG A 149 10.70 -6.74 -3.29
C ARG A 149 10.88 -8.25 -3.42
N SER A 150 12.00 -8.68 -4.00
CA SER A 150 12.28 -10.10 -4.16
C SER A 150 12.48 -10.80 -2.81
N LEU A 151 13.22 -10.19 -1.90
CA LEU A 151 13.37 -10.71 -0.53
C LEU A 151 12.01 -10.79 0.17
N ARG A 152 11.24 -9.72 0.16
CA ARG A 152 9.91 -9.69 0.77
C ARG A 152 8.96 -10.76 0.21
N ASP A 153 8.97 -10.97 -1.10
CA ASP A 153 7.98 -11.81 -1.76
C ASP A 153 8.40 -13.28 -1.88
N TYR A 154 9.71 -13.58 -1.88
CA TYR A 154 10.25 -14.92 -2.15
C TYR A 154 11.02 -15.54 -0.99
N VAL A 155 11.63 -14.77 -0.09
CA VAL A 155 12.32 -15.36 1.07
C VAL A 155 11.29 -15.82 2.09
N ARG A 156 11.21 -17.15 2.25
CA ARG A 156 10.33 -17.85 3.18
C ARG A 156 11.19 -18.64 4.17
N GLU A 157 10.56 -19.23 5.17
CA GLU A 157 11.23 -20.04 6.18
C GLU A 157 11.95 -21.29 5.60
N ASP A 158 11.55 -21.72 4.39
CA ASP A 158 12.14 -22.82 3.66
C ASP A 158 13.32 -22.44 2.75
N VAL A 159 13.77 -21.17 2.80
CA VAL A 159 14.92 -20.65 2.06
C VAL A 159 16.14 -20.69 2.96
N ASP A 160 17.08 -21.58 2.69
CA ASP A 160 18.31 -21.75 3.46
C ASP A 160 19.37 -20.69 3.09
N GLU A 161 19.43 -20.27 1.81
CA GLU A 161 20.48 -19.38 1.31
C GLU A 161 19.92 -18.39 0.29
N VAL A 162 20.44 -17.15 0.33
CA VAL A 162 20.20 -16.09 -0.67
C VAL A 162 21.54 -15.64 -1.24
N TRP A 163 21.71 -15.79 -2.54
CA TRP A 163 22.94 -15.41 -3.24
C TRP A 163 22.76 -14.04 -3.90
N ILE A 164 23.64 -13.11 -3.60
CA ILE A 164 23.62 -11.74 -4.10
C ILE A 164 24.97 -11.45 -4.74
N ASP A 165 24.98 -10.96 -5.97
CA ASP A 165 26.15 -10.82 -6.83
C ASP A 165 26.89 -9.48 -6.69
N THR A 166 26.28 -8.47 -6.07
CA THR A 166 26.87 -7.16 -5.88
C THR A 166 26.85 -6.72 -4.42
N GLN A 167 27.88 -6.01 -3.99
CA GLN A 167 27.98 -5.49 -2.62
C GLN A 167 26.83 -4.52 -2.29
N GLU A 168 26.49 -3.64 -3.23
CA GLU A 168 25.42 -2.66 -3.04
C GLU A 168 24.05 -3.35 -2.77
N ALA A 169 23.75 -4.39 -3.55
CA ALA A 169 22.53 -5.18 -3.37
C ALA A 169 22.55 -5.99 -2.05
N TYR A 170 23.72 -6.48 -1.66
CA TYR A 170 23.91 -7.19 -0.40
C TYR A 170 23.67 -6.26 0.79
N ASP A 171 24.24 -5.05 0.77
CA ASP A 171 24.08 -4.06 1.85
C ASP A 171 22.59 -3.69 2.02
N GLN A 172 21.88 -3.45 0.92
CA GLN A 172 20.44 -3.21 0.93
C GLN A 172 19.66 -4.41 1.50
N ALA A 173 20.04 -5.62 1.14
CA ALA A 173 19.39 -6.83 1.63
C ALA A 173 19.56 -7.01 3.14
N ILE A 174 20.76 -6.79 3.66
CA ILE A 174 21.07 -6.88 5.11
C ILE A 174 20.32 -5.82 5.92
N GLU A 175 20.17 -4.62 5.38
CA GLU A 175 19.39 -3.55 6.05
C GLU A 175 17.89 -3.89 6.16
N PHE A 176 17.38 -4.70 5.23
CA PHE A 176 15.97 -5.10 5.19
C PHE A 176 15.66 -6.32 6.07
N VAL A 177 16.57 -7.27 6.24
CA VAL A 177 16.38 -8.53 6.99
C VAL A 177 16.55 -8.31 8.49
#